data_ba20f786b08a28b9df913b3b48c4102f
#
_entry.id   ba20f786b08a28b9df913b3b48c4102f
#
_cell.length_a   1.000
_cell.length_b   1.000
_cell.length_c   1.000
_cell.angle_alpha   90.00
_cell.angle_beta   90.00
_cell.angle_gamma   90.00
#
_symmetry.space_group_name_H-M   'P 1'
#
loop_
_entity.id
_entity.type
_entity.pdbx_description
1 polymer ?
#
loop_
_entity_poly.entity_id
_entity_poly.type
_entity_poly.pdbx_seq_one_letter_code
_entity_poly.pdbx_strand_id
1 'polypeptide(L)'
;MLNAHMDTVRPTPGMRPMVDDIGVRSDGSSVLGADDKAGLAAIIEAIRSVDDAGLDHAPIELVFTVGEDVGHVGSKAFDPNSIQSRTSFVFDAGGPVGHIVVRAPGQVRICATLHGRAAHAGIEPELGTSAISLLARAIDRMPLGRIDNDTTANIGKIEGGMASNIVAPEARIEAEARSLSEPQLETQVTAMRLAVSNAADELGGSFTFNEQRFYTAYELNENTPGVQLADRAIEASGLTPHHVSTGGGSDAHEF
;
A
#
# COMPACT_ATOMS: atom_id res chain seq x y z
N MET A 1 -3.74 -22.43 4.23
CA MET A 1 -4.66 -21.55 3.48
C MET A 1 -3.91 -20.94 2.31
N LEU A 2 -4.56 -20.80 1.14
CA LEU A 2 -4.05 -20.06 -0.02
C LEU A 2 -4.92 -18.84 -0.24
N ASN A 3 -4.30 -17.68 -0.46
CA ASN A 3 -5.00 -16.41 -0.61
C ASN A 3 -4.51 -15.67 -1.86
N ALA A 4 -5.44 -14.96 -2.49
CA ALA A 4 -5.23 -13.98 -3.56
C ALA A 4 -6.41 -13.01 -3.56
N HIS A 5 -6.22 -11.76 -4.03
CA HIS A 5 -7.32 -10.82 -4.12
C HIS A 5 -7.99 -10.79 -5.51
N MET A 6 -9.28 -10.43 -5.54
CA MET A 6 -10.08 -10.45 -6.76
C MET A 6 -10.26 -9.08 -7.43
N ASP A 7 -10.07 -8.00 -6.70
CA ASP A 7 -10.20 -6.63 -7.21
C ASP A 7 -8.97 -6.18 -8.02
N THR A 8 -9.00 -4.95 -8.47
CA THR A 8 -7.92 -4.27 -9.17
C THR A 8 -7.92 -2.80 -8.77
N VAL A 9 -6.77 -2.11 -8.92
CA VAL A 9 -6.58 -0.69 -8.59
C VAL A 9 -7.65 0.24 -9.17
N ARG A 10 -8.33 -0.16 -10.24
CA ARG A 10 -9.44 0.57 -10.86
C ARG A 10 -10.32 -0.36 -11.72
N PRO A 11 -11.59 0.00 -11.93
CA PRO A 11 -12.46 -0.74 -12.86
C PRO A 11 -11.88 -0.83 -14.27
N THR A 12 -12.04 -1.99 -14.91
CA THR A 12 -11.54 -2.27 -16.27
C THR A 12 -12.67 -2.63 -17.24
N PRO A 13 -13.75 -1.82 -17.37
CA PRO A 13 -14.89 -2.18 -18.21
C PRO A 13 -14.49 -2.29 -19.67
N GLY A 14 -14.83 -3.41 -20.30
CA GLY A 14 -14.62 -3.64 -21.73
C GLY A 14 -13.18 -3.94 -22.15
N MET A 15 -12.21 -3.95 -21.24
CA MET A 15 -10.83 -4.36 -21.52
C MET A 15 -10.82 -5.82 -22.03
N ARG A 16 -10.05 -6.06 -23.08
CA ARG A 16 -9.88 -7.40 -23.65
C ARG A 16 -8.45 -7.89 -23.43
N PRO A 17 -8.24 -9.01 -22.72
CA PRO A 17 -6.92 -9.58 -22.60
C PRO A 17 -6.45 -10.12 -23.96
N MET A 18 -5.23 -9.78 -24.33
CA MET A 18 -4.53 -10.29 -25.51
C MET A 18 -3.55 -11.35 -25.08
N VAL A 19 -3.61 -12.51 -25.76
CA VAL A 19 -2.74 -13.66 -25.48
C VAL A 19 -1.85 -13.92 -26.68
N ASP A 20 -0.54 -14.01 -26.46
CA ASP A 20 0.45 -14.37 -27.47
C ASP A 20 1.59 -15.18 -26.84
N ASP A 21 2.64 -15.46 -27.64
CA ASP A 21 3.78 -16.27 -27.22
C ASP A 21 4.60 -15.65 -26.07
N ILE A 22 4.40 -14.35 -25.79
CA ILE A 22 5.08 -13.62 -24.71
C ILE A 22 4.28 -13.72 -23.39
N GLY A 23 2.95 -13.86 -23.49
CA GLY A 23 2.07 -13.93 -22.32
C GLY A 23 0.72 -13.25 -22.53
N VAL A 24 0.13 -12.83 -21.41
CA VAL A 24 -1.16 -12.14 -21.38
C VAL A 24 -0.94 -10.66 -21.09
N ARG A 25 -1.55 -9.78 -21.90
CA ARG A 25 -1.46 -8.32 -21.75
C ARG A 25 -2.79 -7.63 -22.00
N SER A 26 -2.91 -6.39 -21.57
CA SER A 26 -4.05 -5.53 -21.88
C SER A 26 -4.04 -5.15 -23.37
N ASP A 27 -5.23 -4.88 -23.94
CA ASP A 27 -5.39 -4.24 -25.25
C ASP A 27 -5.01 -2.75 -25.26
N GLY A 28 -4.55 -2.22 -24.13
CA GLY A 28 -4.16 -0.82 -23.95
C GLY A 28 -5.30 0.12 -23.52
N SER A 29 -6.54 -0.36 -23.45
CA SER A 29 -7.69 0.47 -23.01
C SER A 29 -7.72 0.70 -21.50
N SER A 30 -7.13 -0.22 -20.71
CA SER A 30 -7.02 -0.13 -19.25
C SER A 30 -5.90 -1.01 -18.75
N VAL A 31 -5.72 -1.10 -17.41
CA VAL A 31 -4.83 -2.07 -16.78
C VAL A 31 -5.33 -3.49 -17.04
N LEU A 32 -4.41 -4.47 -17.11
CA LEU A 32 -4.78 -5.88 -17.30
C LEU A 32 -5.47 -6.45 -16.05
N GLY A 33 -5.08 -6.01 -14.87
CA GLY A 33 -5.49 -6.60 -13.60
C GLY A 33 -4.83 -7.96 -13.33
N ALA A 34 -3.59 -8.13 -13.80
CA ALA A 34 -2.80 -9.33 -13.49
C ALA A 34 -2.51 -9.47 -11.99
N ASP A 35 -2.41 -8.35 -11.34
CA ASP A 35 -2.47 -8.15 -9.90
C ASP A 35 -3.95 -8.15 -9.46
N ASP A 36 -4.46 -9.14 -8.70
CA ASP A 36 -3.77 -10.41 -8.38
C ASP A 36 -4.46 -11.61 -9.06
N LYS A 37 -4.96 -11.43 -10.27
CA LYS A 37 -5.57 -12.52 -11.05
C LYS A 37 -4.56 -13.60 -11.45
N ALA A 38 -3.26 -13.28 -11.45
CA ALA A 38 -2.21 -14.26 -11.66
C ALA A 38 -2.13 -15.23 -10.47
N GLY A 39 -2.20 -14.73 -9.23
CA GLY A 39 -2.29 -15.54 -8.03
C GLY A 39 -3.53 -16.40 -8.00
N LEU A 40 -4.70 -15.82 -8.32
CA LEU A 40 -5.96 -16.59 -8.45
C LEU A 40 -5.82 -17.75 -9.45
N ALA A 41 -5.28 -17.47 -10.64
CA ALA A 41 -5.11 -18.49 -11.67
C ALA A 41 -4.14 -19.60 -11.22
N ALA A 42 -3.04 -19.23 -10.59
CA ALA A 42 -2.04 -20.19 -10.07
C ALA A 42 -2.65 -21.10 -9.00
N ILE A 43 -3.41 -20.55 -8.05
CA ILE A 43 -4.08 -21.32 -7.00
C ILE A 43 -5.09 -22.30 -7.60
N ILE A 44 -5.97 -21.82 -8.49
CA ILE A 44 -7.01 -22.65 -9.11
C ILE A 44 -6.38 -23.79 -9.92
N GLU A 45 -5.35 -23.49 -10.74
CA GLU A 45 -4.70 -24.51 -11.57
C GLU A 45 -3.91 -25.51 -10.73
N ALA A 46 -3.28 -25.08 -9.64
CA ALA A 46 -2.60 -26.00 -8.72
C ALA A 46 -3.58 -27.00 -8.11
N ILE A 47 -4.75 -26.57 -7.68
CA ILE A 47 -5.78 -27.46 -7.12
C ILE A 47 -6.32 -28.42 -8.16
N ARG A 48 -6.63 -27.93 -9.37
CA ARG A 48 -7.08 -28.77 -10.47
C ARG A 48 -6.02 -29.83 -10.82
N SER A 49 -4.76 -29.45 -10.88
CA SER A 49 -3.66 -30.38 -11.18
C SER A 49 -3.52 -31.49 -10.14
N VAL A 50 -3.69 -31.15 -8.86
CA VAL A 50 -3.68 -32.13 -7.75
C VAL A 50 -4.86 -33.11 -7.85
N ASP A 51 -6.05 -32.56 -8.10
CA ASP A 51 -7.30 -33.37 -8.25
C ASP A 51 -7.22 -34.28 -9.47
N ASP A 52 -6.84 -33.76 -10.63
CA ASP A 52 -6.72 -34.51 -11.89
C ASP A 52 -5.68 -35.64 -11.81
N ALA A 53 -4.62 -35.43 -11.05
CA ALA A 53 -3.58 -36.43 -10.81
C ALA A 53 -3.93 -37.42 -9.69
N GLY A 54 -5.03 -37.21 -8.96
CA GLY A 54 -5.44 -38.05 -7.84
C GLY A 54 -4.43 -38.10 -6.70
N LEU A 55 -3.72 -36.98 -6.45
CA LEU A 55 -2.69 -36.93 -5.42
C LEU A 55 -3.28 -36.72 -4.03
N ASP A 56 -2.78 -37.47 -3.06
CA ASP A 56 -3.12 -37.24 -1.66
C ASP A 56 -2.56 -35.89 -1.18
N HIS A 57 -3.38 -35.11 -0.52
CA HIS A 57 -2.99 -33.82 0.04
C HIS A 57 -3.68 -33.53 1.38
N ALA A 58 -3.06 -32.70 2.21
CA ALA A 58 -3.71 -32.15 3.40
C ALA A 58 -4.89 -31.25 3.00
N PRO A 59 -5.87 -31.02 3.90
CA PRO A 59 -6.93 -30.05 3.64
C PRO A 59 -6.38 -28.67 3.23
N ILE A 60 -6.94 -28.11 2.16
CA ILE A 60 -6.58 -26.81 1.62
C ILE A 60 -7.77 -25.89 1.81
N GLU A 61 -7.56 -24.75 2.42
CA GLU A 61 -8.55 -23.68 2.54
C GLU A 61 -8.21 -22.55 1.59
N LEU A 62 -9.21 -22.05 0.88
CA LEU A 62 -9.08 -20.95 -0.09
C LEU A 62 -9.77 -19.71 0.47
N VAL A 63 -9.07 -18.60 0.50
CA VAL A 63 -9.63 -17.30 0.87
C VAL A 63 -9.34 -16.33 -0.26
N PHE A 64 -10.37 -15.97 -1.01
CA PHE A 64 -10.29 -14.94 -2.04
C PHE A 64 -10.91 -13.65 -1.53
N THR A 65 -10.11 -12.60 -1.46
CA THR A 65 -10.46 -11.32 -0.86
C THR A 65 -10.89 -10.29 -1.88
N VAL A 66 -11.51 -9.21 -1.41
CA VAL A 66 -11.91 -8.04 -2.19
C VAL A 66 -11.45 -6.77 -1.50
N GLY A 67 -11.14 -5.73 -2.28
CA GLY A 67 -10.75 -4.44 -1.73
C GLY A 67 -9.36 -4.45 -1.08
N GLU A 68 -8.45 -5.27 -1.58
CA GLU A 68 -7.04 -5.25 -1.17
C GLU A 68 -6.41 -3.91 -1.55
N ASP A 69 -6.48 -3.52 -2.82
CA ASP A 69 -5.96 -2.28 -3.41
C ASP A 69 -6.48 -0.98 -2.74
N VAL A 70 -7.60 -1.04 -2.05
CA VAL A 70 -8.19 0.09 -1.31
C VAL A 70 -7.99 0.00 0.20
N GLY A 71 -7.13 -0.90 0.65
CA GLY A 71 -6.65 -0.98 2.04
C GLY A 71 -7.05 -2.23 2.80
N HIS A 72 -6.95 -3.37 2.14
CA HIS A 72 -7.17 -4.69 2.74
C HIS A 72 -8.58 -4.84 3.34
N VAL A 73 -9.61 -4.29 2.67
CA VAL A 73 -10.97 -4.19 3.24
C VAL A 73 -11.54 -5.57 3.51
N GLY A 74 -11.37 -6.50 2.56
CA GLY A 74 -11.89 -7.86 2.67
C GLY A 74 -11.17 -8.68 3.73
N SER A 75 -9.84 -8.66 3.74
CA SER A 75 -9.05 -9.40 4.72
C SER A 75 -9.22 -8.87 6.14
N LYS A 76 -9.32 -7.54 6.32
CA LYS A 76 -9.65 -6.94 7.63
C LYS A 76 -11.03 -7.31 8.16
N ALA A 77 -11.98 -7.54 7.26
CA ALA A 77 -13.34 -7.96 7.63
C ALA A 77 -13.48 -9.49 7.80
N PHE A 78 -12.44 -10.23 7.41
CA PHE A 78 -12.45 -11.69 7.48
C PHE A 78 -12.36 -12.17 8.92
N ASP A 79 -13.21 -13.15 9.29
CA ASP A 79 -13.13 -13.79 10.60
C ASP A 79 -12.09 -14.93 10.58
N PRO A 80 -10.91 -14.77 11.22
CA PRO A 80 -9.88 -15.80 11.25
C PRO A 80 -10.32 -17.11 11.95
N ASN A 81 -11.40 -17.07 12.74
CA ASN A 81 -11.95 -18.29 13.36
C ASN A 81 -12.74 -19.16 12.37
N SER A 82 -13.04 -18.66 11.17
CA SER A 82 -13.73 -19.40 10.13
C SER A 82 -12.83 -20.41 9.40
N ILE A 83 -11.49 -20.36 9.61
CA ILE A 83 -10.51 -21.27 9.03
C ILE A 83 -9.77 -22.08 10.10
N GLN A 84 -9.27 -23.25 9.69
CA GLN A 84 -8.48 -24.16 10.54
C GLN A 84 -6.98 -24.07 10.27
N SER A 85 -6.59 -23.56 9.11
CA SER A 85 -5.20 -23.41 8.71
C SER A 85 -4.42 -22.53 9.68
N ARG A 86 -3.19 -22.95 9.99
CA ARG A 86 -2.24 -22.21 10.84
C ARG A 86 -1.13 -21.56 10.04
N THR A 87 -1.14 -21.74 8.73
CA THR A 87 -0.20 -21.16 7.78
C THR A 87 -0.98 -20.66 6.59
N SER A 88 -0.71 -19.44 6.19
CA SER A 88 -1.26 -18.85 4.97
C SER A 88 -0.16 -18.50 3.98
N PHE A 89 -0.46 -18.67 2.70
CA PHE A 89 0.36 -18.22 1.59
C PHE A 89 -0.47 -17.24 0.77
N VAL A 90 0.02 -16.00 0.65
CA VAL A 90 -0.60 -14.93 -0.13
C VAL A 90 0.17 -14.82 -1.44
N PHE A 91 -0.50 -15.00 -2.58
CA PHE A 91 0.11 -15.06 -3.91
C PHE A 91 0.10 -13.70 -4.61
N ASP A 92 0.48 -12.67 -3.89
CA ASP A 92 0.40 -11.26 -4.27
C ASP A 92 1.78 -10.59 -4.17
N ALA A 93 2.79 -11.23 -4.71
CA ALA A 93 4.15 -10.69 -4.71
C ALA A 93 4.70 -10.61 -6.13
N GLY A 94 5.30 -9.47 -6.46
CA GLY A 94 6.04 -9.30 -7.70
C GLY A 94 7.40 -10.01 -7.68
N GLY A 95 7.96 -10.24 -8.88
CA GLY A 95 9.29 -10.79 -9.05
C GLY A 95 9.30 -12.22 -9.60
N PRO A 96 10.49 -12.82 -9.72
CA PRO A 96 10.64 -14.19 -10.19
C PRO A 96 10.01 -15.22 -9.26
N VAL A 97 9.54 -16.34 -9.84
CA VAL A 97 9.09 -17.50 -9.05
C VAL A 97 10.27 -18.01 -8.20
N GLY A 98 10.00 -18.24 -6.91
CA GLY A 98 11.02 -18.57 -5.92
C GLY A 98 11.28 -17.45 -4.90
N HIS A 99 10.75 -16.25 -5.13
CA HIS A 99 10.78 -15.20 -4.13
C HIS A 99 9.74 -15.45 -3.03
N ILE A 100 10.16 -15.30 -1.79
CA ILE A 100 9.32 -15.35 -0.59
C ILE A 100 9.47 -14.00 0.12
N VAL A 101 8.40 -13.23 0.20
CA VAL A 101 8.40 -11.98 0.97
C VAL A 101 8.36 -12.32 2.45
N VAL A 102 9.47 -12.11 3.15
CA VAL A 102 9.61 -12.34 4.59
C VAL A 102 9.60 -11.05 5.40
N ARG A 103 9.72 -9.88 4.75
CA ARG A 103 9.62 -8.56 5.39
C ARG A 103 8.76 -7.63 4.56
N ALA A 104 7.80 -6.99 5.19
CA ALA A 104 6.95 -5.98 4.58
C ALA A 104 6.77 -4.76 5.50
N PRO A 105 6.57 -3.54 4.94
CA PRO A 105 6.52 -2.32 5.73
C PRO A 105 5.20 -2.16 6.48
N GLY A 106 5.22 -1.37 7.54
CA GLY A 106 4.03 -0.68 8.03
C GLY A 106 3.71 0.53 7.15
N GLN A 107 2.44 0.92 7.11
CA GLN A 107 1.97 2.10 6.39
C GLN A 107 1.10 2.99 7.26
N VAL A 108 1.38 4.30 7.20
CA VAL A 108 0.50 5.35 7.75
C VAL A 108 0.07 6.25 6.61
N ARG A 109 -1.24 6.42 6.44
CA ARG A 109 -1.83 7.48 5.62
C ARG A 109 -1.99 8.76 6.41
N ILE A 110 -1.73 9.90 5.77
CA ILE A 110 -1.73 11.21 6.38
C ILE A 110 -2.62 12.14 5.55
N CYS A 111 -3.52 12.84 6.23
CA CYS A 111 -4.25 13.96 5.66
C CYS A 111 -3.95 15.20 6.51
N ALA A 112 -3.23 16.18 5.94
CA ALA A 112 -2.93 17.42 6.61
C ALA A 112 -3.63 18.58 5.90
N THR A 113 -4.33 19.41 6.66
CA THR A 113 -4.99 20.62 6.17
C THR A 113 -4.43 21.82 6.93
N LEU A 114 -3.99 22.83 6.19
CA LEU A 114 -3.58 24.11 6.74
C LEU A 114 -4.68 25.13 6.55
N HIS A 115 -4.91 25.91 7.59
CA HIS A 115 -5.94 26.93 7.65
C HIS A 115 -5.29 28.30 7.80
N GLY A 116 -5.62 29.18 6.88
CA GLY A 116 -5.23 30.58 6.87
C GLY A 116 -6.43 31.49 7.08
N ARG A 117 -6.35 32.69 6.50
CA ARG A 117 -7.41 33.67 6.51
C ARG A 117 -7.60 34.30 5.14
N ALA A 118 -8.84 34.27 4.64
CA ALA A 118 -9.18 34.90 3.37
C ALA A 118 -9.06 36.43 3.45
N ALA A 119 -8.63 37.05 2.35
CA ALA A 119 -8.64 38.47 2.12
C ALA A 119 -8.70 38.73 0.60
N HIS A 120 -9.03 39.95 0.19
CA HIS A 120 -8.97 40.32 -1.21
C HIS A 120 -7.52 40.58 -1.62
N ALA A 121 -6.98 39.72 -2.55
CA ALA A 121 -5.57 39.70 -2.87
C ALA A 121 -5.01 41.01 -3.49
N GLY A 122 -5.86 41.83 -4.09
CA GLY A 122 -5.48 43.11 -4.70
C GLY A 122 -5.82 44.36 -3.88
N ILE A 123 -6.59 44.25 -2.77
CA ILE A 123 -7.04 45.40 -1.97
C ILE A 123 -6.39 45.37 -0.60
N GLU A 124 -6.42 44.25 0.09
CA GLU A 124 -5.99 44.12 1.49
C GLU A 124 -5.31 42.77 1.76
N PRO A 125 -4.30 42.36 0.93
CA PRO A 125 -3.65 41.05 1.08
C PRO A 125 -3.01 40.88 2.46
N GLU A 126 -2.58 41.95 3.12
CA GLU A 126 -1.97 41.95 4.45
C GLU A 126 -2.95 41.53 5.57
N LEU A 127 -4.25 41.57 5.33
CA LEU A 127 -5.25 41.04 6.25
C LEU A 127 -5.43 39.53 6.11
N GLY A 128 -4.90 38.93 5.05
CA GLY A 128 -4.98 37.51 4.77
C GLY A 128 -3.79 36.72 5.32
N THR A 129 -3.99 35.39 5.43
CA THR A 129 -2.92 34.40 5.64
C THR A 129 -3.13 33.28 4.62
N SER A 130 -2.18 33.12 3.70
CA SER A 130 -2.33 32.16 2.60
C SER A 130 -2.04 30.73 3.06
N ALA A 131 -3.05 29.88 3.13
CA ALA A 131 -2.88 28.46 3.43
C ALA A 131 -2.03 27.72 2.37
N ILE A 132 -2.05 28.18 1.10
CA ILE A 132 -1.17 27.64 0.06
C ILE A 132 0.30 27.93 0.40
N SER A 133 0.60 29.15 0.88
CA SER A 133 1.97 29.52 1.29
C SER A 133 2.42 28.73 2.52
N LEU A 134 1.50 28.51 3.49
CA LEU A 134 1.76 27.64 4.65
C LEU A 134 2.10 26.23 4.19
N LEU A 135 1.27 25.66 3.32
CA LEU A 135 1.45 24.30 2.83
C LEU A 135 2.75 24.14 1.99
N ALA A 136 3.05 25.09 1.13
CA ALA A 136 4.28 25.11 0.35
C ALA A 136 5.53 25.10 1.26
N ARG A 137 5.48 25.88 2.36
CA ARG A 137 6.54 25.93 3.38
C ARG A 137 6.66 24.61 4.14
N ALA A 138 5.55 23.96 4.46
CA ALA A 138 5.54 22.65 5.10
C ALA A 138 6.16 21.58 4.19
N ILE A 139 5.77 21.55 2.91
CA ILE A 139 6.27 20.59 1.92
C ILE A 139 7.78 20.76 1.69
N ASP A 140 8.27 21.99 1.56
CA ASP A 140 9.70 22.29 1.38
C ASP A 140 10.58 21.73 2.51
N ARG A 141 10.03 21.63 3.72
CA ARG A 141 10.73 21.13 4.91
C ARG A 141 10.43 19.66 5.24
N MET A 142 9.49 19.07 4.53
CA MET A 142 9.04 17.71 4.81
C MET A 142 10.03 16.70 4.20
N PRO A 143 10.57 15.75 4.98
CA PRO A 143 11.39 14.70 4.42
C PRO A 143 10.50 13.76 3.57
N LEU A 144 10.79 13.70 2.27
CA LEU A 144 10.01 12.96 1.27
C LEU A 144 10.91 12.10 0.38
N GLY A 145 10.29 11.16 -0.32
CA GLY A 145 10.98 10.20 -1.17
C GLY A 145 11.55 9.03 -0.37
N ARG A 146 12.75 8.58 -0.71
CA ARG A 146 13.47 7.55 0.05
C ARG A 146 14.26 8.21 1.17
N ILE A 147 13.81 7.98 2.39
CA ILE A 147 14.40 8.56 3.62
C ILE A 147 15.66 7.80 4.01
N ASP A 148 15.56 6.47 4.02
CA ASP A 148 16.65 5.53 4.26
C ASP A 148 16.37 4.20 3.50
N ASN A 149 17.11 3.14 3.80
CA ASN A 149 16.96 1.85 3.12
C ASN A 149 15.58 1.23 3.33
N ASP A 150 14.96 1.48 4.47
CA ASP A 150 13.74 0.83 4.93
C ASP A 150 12.51 1.76 4.90
N THR A 151 12.73 3.10 4.77
CA THR A 151 11.67 4.11 4.96
C THR A 151 11.46 4.95 3.71
N THR A 152 10.20 5.15 3.35
CA THR A 152 9.76 6.06 2.29
C THR A 152 8.61 6.95 2.76
N ALA A 153 8.48 8.13 2.15
CA ALA A 153 7.32 9.00 2.34
C ALA A 153 6.97 9.71 1.03
N ASN A 154 5.69 9.95 0.80
CA ASN A 154 5.21 10.59 -0.41
C ASN A 154 3.99 11.48 -0.14
N ILE A 155 3.87 12.56 -0.91
CA ILE A 155 2.63 13.33 -1.04
C ILE A 155 2.03 12.97 -2.39
N GLY A 156 0.90 12.27 -2.38
CA GLY A 156 0.22 11.82 -3.59
C GLY A 156 -0.77 12.85 -4.15
N LYS A 157 -1.28 13.76 -3.30
CA LYS A 157 -2.28 14.73 -3.70
C LYS A 157 -2.13 16.04 -2.94
N ILE A 158 -2.36 17.15 -3.64
CA ILE A 158 -2.39 18.51 -3.09
C ILE A 158 -3.61 19.26 -3.66
N GLU A 159 -4.31 19.97 -2.80
CA GLU A 159 -5.45 20.82 -3.16
C GLU A 159 -5.41 22.11 -2.36
N GLY A 160 -5.90 23.23 -2.90
CA GLY A 160 -5.98 24.49 -2.14
C GLY A 160 -6.47 25.67 -2.93
N GLY A 161 -6.97 26.67 -2.18
CA GLY A 161 -7.48 27.92 -2.70
C GLY A 161 -8.90 27.85 -3.25
N MET A 162 -9.41 29.01 -3.65
CA MET A 162 -10.78 29.17 -4.16
C MET A 162 -10.81 29.94 -5.49
N ALA A 163 -10.07 31.05 -5.56
CA ALA A 163 -9.98 31.93 -6.73
C ALA A 163 -8.68 32.73 -6.70
N SER A 164 -8.21 33.18 -7.86
CA SER A 164 -6.93 33.89 -8.00
C SER A 164 -6.89 35.27 -7.29
N ASN A 165 -8.03 35.87 -7.05
CA ASN A 165 -8.17 37.17 -6.36
C ASN A 165 -8.49 37.06 -4.86
N ILE A 166 -8.41 35.83 -4.30
CA ILE A 166 -8.66 35.57 -2.86
C ILE A 166 -7.39 34.93 -2.28
N VAL A 167 -6.89 35.48 -1.17
CA VAL A 167 -5.88 34.85 -0.34
C VAL A 167 -6.46 33.52 0.17
N ALA A 168 -5.81 32.40 -0.15
CA ALA A 168 -6.34 31.04 0.07
C ALA A 168 -6.55 30.75 1.57
N PRO A 169 -7.78 30.51 2.04
CA PRO A 169 -8.03 30.22 3.45
C PRO A 169 -7.73 28.76 3.83
N GLU A 170 -7.66 27.87 2.85
CA GLU A 170 -7.43 26.44 3.10
C GLU A 170 -6.57 25.81 1.99
N ALA A 171 -5.69 24.89 2.41
CA ALA A 171 -4.95 24.01 1.52
C ALA A 171 -4.67 22.69 2.23
N ARG A 172 -4.69 21.57 1.49
CA ARG A 172 -4.52 20.22 2.06
C ARG A 172 -3.64 19.32 1.21
N ILE A 173 -3.07 18.31 1.86
CA ILE A 173 -2.38 17.19 1.23
C ILE A 173 -2.95 15.86 1.69
N GLU A 174 -2.83 14.88 0.80
CA GLU A 174 -2.93 13.47 1.12
C GLU A 174 -1.55 12.83 0.87
N ALA A 175 -1.01 12.20 1.90
CA ALA A 175 0.34 11.69 1.95
C ALA A 175 0.39 10.30 2.60
N GLU A 176 1.51 9.63 2.47
CA GLU A 176 1.79 8.38 3.17
C GLU A 176 3.24 8.30 3.63
N ALA A 177 3.49 7.49 4.63
CA ALA A 177 4.81 7.03 5.03
C ALA A 177 4.79 5.51 5.19
N ARG A 178 5.88 4.86 4.78
CA ARG A 178 6.09 3.41 4.94
C ARG A 178 7.46 3.14 5.50
N SER A 179 7.57 2.10 6.35
CA SER A 179 8.87 1.62 6.81
C SER A 179 8.81 0.13 7.19
N LEU A 180 9.90 -0.59 6.92
CA LEU A 180 10.12 -1.95 7.45
C LEU A 180 10.39 -1.95 8.96
N SER A 181 10.51 -0.77 9.59
CA SER A 181 10.75 -0.56 11.02
C SER A 181 9.68 0.36 11.62
N GLU A 182 8.88 -0.15 12.53
CA GLU A 182 7.84 0.63 13.22
C GLU A 182 8.40 1.89 13.91
N PRO A 183 9.54 1.86 14.65
CA PRO A 183 10.10 3.06 15.23
C PRO A 183 10.51 4.13 14.20
N GLN A 184 11.03 3.71 13.03
CA GLN A 184 11.38 4.63 11.95
C GLN A 184 10.14 5.21 11.28
N LEU A 185 9.07 4.41 11.12
CA LEU A 185 7.79 4.89 10.62
C LEU A 185 7.22 5.99 11.52
N GLU A 186 7.20 5.78 12.83
CA GLU A 186 6.75 6.80 13.81
C GLU A 186 7.62 8.07 13.76
N THR A 187 8.93 7.91 13.62
CA THR A 187 9.86 9.04 13.46
C THR A 187 9.55 9.83 12.20
N GLN A 188 9.30 9.16 11.09
CA GLN A 188 8.96 9.80 9.82
C GLN A 188 7.62 10.54 9.88
N VAL A 189 6.58 9.92 10.43
CA VAL A 189 5.26 10.56 10.61
C VAL A 189 5.38 11.79 11.52
N THR A 190 6.16 11.69 12.60
CA THR A 190 6.44 12.81 13.49
C THR A 190 7.15 13.96 12.76
N ALA A 191 8.14 13.66 11.93
CA ALA A 191 8.85 14.68 11.14
C ALA A 191 7.91 15.40 10.16
N MET A 192 7.01 14.66 9.51
CA MET A 192 5.99 15.23 8.62
C MET A 192 5.02 16.14 9.39
N ARG A 193 4.56 15.71 10.56
CA ARG A 193 3.69 16.52 11.44
C ARG A 193 4.39 17.81 11.89
N LEU A 194 5.66 17.73 12.30
CA LEU A 194 6.44 18.88 12.73
C LEU A 194 6.66 19.88 11.60
N ALA A 195 6.86 19.43 10.35
CA ALA A 195 6.96 20.32 9.21
C ALA A 195 5.69 21.13 9.00
N VAL A 196 4.50 20.52 9.17
CA VAL A 196 3.20 21.17 9.09
C VAL A 196 3.00 22.16 10.25
N SER A 197 3.27 21.73 11.49
CA SER A 197 3.13 22.58 12.68
C SER A 197 4.02 23.82 12.60
N ASN A 198 5.32 23.63 12.30
CA ASN A 198 6.28 24.73 12.23
C ASN A 198 5.90 25.76 11.15
N ALA A 199 5.38 25.30 10.00
CA ALA A 199 4.95 26.23 8.95
C ALA A 199 3.69 27.02 9.36
N ALA A 200 2.75 26.41 10.07
CA ALA A 200 1.57 27.08 10.61
C ALA A 200 1.96 28.15 11.64
N ASP A 201 2.83 27.81 12.58
CA ASP A 201 3.30 28.72 13.64
C ASP A 201 4.08 29.91 13.06
N GLU A 202 5.00 29.66 12.09
CA GLU A 202 5.85 30.69 11.49
C GLU A 202 5.06 31.75 10.72
N LEU A 203 3.99 31.37 10.05
CA LEU A 203 3.22 32.24 9.16
C LEU A 203 1.84 32.65 9.71
N GLY A 204 1.54 32.30 10.96
CA GLY A 204 0.33 32.73 11.66
C GLY A 204 -0.95 32.04 11.15
N GLY A 205 -0.87 30.77 10.82
CA GLY A 205 -2.01 29.91 10.50
C GLY A 205 -2.30 28.88 11.57
N SER A 206 -3.15 27.93 11.23
CA SER A 206 -3.40 26.73 12.03
C SER A 206 -3.45 25.49 11.14
N PHE A 207 -3.51 24.29 11.74
CA PHE A 207 -3.55 23.07 10.97
C PHE A 207 -4.39 21.98 11.65
N THR A 208 -4.83 21.02 10.84
CA THR A 208 -5.27 19.69 11.29
C THR A 208 -4.36 18.66 10.67
N PHE A 209 -4.04 17.60 11.42
CA PHE A 209 -3.18 16.51 10.95
C PHE A 209 -3.82 15.21 11.41
N ASN A 210 -4.39 14.49 10.46
CA ASN A 210 -5.00 13.18 10.69
C ASN A 210 -4.09 12.12 10.14
N GLU A 211 -3.81 11.11 10.94
CA GLU A 211 -3.06 9.94 10.55
C GLU A 211 -3.90 8.70 10.77
N GLN A 212 -3.77 7.76 9.86
CA GLN A 212 -4.42 6.46 9.93
C GLN A 212 -3.40 5.38 9.63
N ARG A 213 -3.14 4.51 10.61
CA ARG A 213 -2.36 3.30 10.36
C ARG A 213 -3.18 2.36 9.49
N PHE A 214 -2.60 1.99 8.38
CA PHE A 214 -3.23 1.05 7.44
C PHE A 214 -2.93 -0.38 7.81
N TYR A 215 -1.66 -0.69 8.04
CA TYR A 215 -1.15 -1.98 8.53
C TYR A 215 0.20 -1.77 9.21
N THR A 216 0.64 -2.79 9.98
CA THR A 216 1.91 -2.80 10.70
C THR A 216 2.97 -3.57 9.93
N ALA A 217 4.25 -3.20 10.11
CA ALA A 217 5.34 -3.97 9.53
C ALA A 217 5.41 -5.38 10.12
N TYR A 218 5.87 -6.33 9.29
CA TYR A 218 6.21 -7.66 9.79
C TYR A 218 7.56 -8.14 9.27
N GLU A 219 8.16 -9.04 10.04
CA GLU A 219 9.37 -9.77 9.66
C GLU A 219 9.22 -11.22 10.10
N LEU A 220 9.28 -12.15 9.14
CA LEU A 220 9.21 -13.58 9.37
C LEU A 220 10.63 -14.15 9.48
N ASN A 221 10.86 -14.94 10.51
CA ASN A 221 12.12 -15.65 10.69
C ASN A 221 12.20 -16.83 9.71
N GLU A 222 13.40 -17.15 9.19
CA GLU A 222 13.65 -18.29 8.33
C GLU A 222 13.22 -19.64 8.96
N ASN A 223 13.16 -19.73 10.29
CA ASN A 223 12.69 -20.90 11.01
C ASN A 223 11.16 -20.94 11.17
N THR A 224 10.43 -19.95 10.68
CA THR A 224 8.96 -19.97 10.66
C THR A 224 8.45 -21.15 9.83
N PRO A 225 7.54 -21.99 10.37
CA PRO A 225 7.09 -23.19 9.66
C PRO A 225 6.57 -22.94 8.24
N GLY A 226 5.88 -21.80 8.03
CA GLY A 226 5.39 -21.39 6.71
C GLY A 226 6.53 -21.08 5.74
N VAL A 227 7.56 -20.36 6.17
CA VAL A 227 8.74 -20.05 5.36
C VAL A 227 9.46 -21.34 4.97
N GLN A 228 9.71 -22.23 5.94
CA GLN A 228 10.35 -23.53 5.66
C GLN A 228 9.52 -24.43 4.72
N LEU A 229 8.19 -24.34 4.79
CA LEU A 229 7.32 -25.09 3.87
C LEU A 229 7.42 -24.52 2.45
N ALA A 230 7.43 -23.20 2.30
CA ALA A 230 7.62 -22.54 1.02
C ALA A 230 9.00 -22.86 0.41
N ASP A 231 10.06 -22.80 1.21
CA ASP A 231 11.43 -23.16 0.79
C ASP A 231 11.46 -24.57 0.19
N ARG A 232 10.94 -25.56 0.93
CA ARG A 232 10.89 -26.95 0.45
C ARG A 232 10.06 -27.13 -0.82
N ALA A 233 8.96 -26.41 -0.95
CA ALA A 233 8.10 -26.47 -2.13
C ALA A 233 8.81 -25.92 -3.37
N ILE A 234 9.53 -24.81 -3.21
CA ILE A 234 10.32 -24.17 -4.26
C ILE A 234 11.47 -25.08 -4.68
N GLU A 235 12.23 -25.64 -3.73
CA GLU A 235 13.32 -26.59 -3.98
C GLU A 235 12.82 -27.85 -4.69
N ALA A 236 11.68 -28.40 -4.26
CA ALA A 236 11.06 -29.58 -4.90
C ALA A 236 10.64 -29.30 -6.35
N SER A 237 10.39 -28.04 -6.70
CA SER A 237 10.11 -27.59 -8.07
C SER A 237 11.38 -27.33 -8.89
N GLY A 238 12.57 -27.60 -8.35
CA GLY A 238 13.86 -27.39 -9.03
C GLY A 238 14.32 -25.93 -9.06
N LEU A 239 13.71 -25.06 -8.23
CA LEU A 239 14.06 -23.65 -8.10
C LEU A 239 14.81 -23.40 -6.79
N THR A 240 15.45 -22.25 -6.71
CA THR A 240 16.11 -21.77 -5.48
C THR A 240 15.21 -20.77 -4.76
N PRO A 241 14.89 -20.98 -3.47
CA PRO A 241 14.15 -19.99 -2.69
C PRO A 241 15.00 -18.75 -2.42
N HIS A 242 14.38 -17.58 -2.47
CA HIS A 242 15.00 -16.30 -2.18
C HIS A 242 14.11 -15.49 -1.21
N HIS A 243 14.60 -15.28 0.00
CA HIS A 243 13.92 -14.41 0.98
C HIS A 243 14.15 -12.96 0.62
N VAL A 244 13.05 -12.20 0.45
CA VAL A 244 13.09 -10.80 0.02
C VAL A 244 12.27 -9.90 0.94
N SER A 245 12.57 -8.61 0.90
CA SER A 245 11.72 -7.57 1.47
C SER A 245 10.92 -6.89 0.37
N THR A 246 9.72 -6.41 0.68
CA THR A 246 8.91 -5.59 -0.22
C THR A 246 8.72 -4.18 0.33
N GLY A 247 8.39 -3.22 -0.54
CA GLY A 247 7.93 -1.88 -0.16
C GLY A 247 6.40 -1.74 -0.20
N GLY A 248 5.68 -2.79 -0.66
CA GLY A 248 4.23 -2.85 -0.73
C GLY A 248 3.59 -3.54 0.47
N GLY A 249 2.27 -3.36 0.62
CA GLY A 249 1.44 -4.16 1.49
C GLY A 249 0.75 -5.26 0.70
N SER A 250 0.15 -6.21 1.40
CA SER A 250 -0.75 -7.23 0.86
C SER A 250 -1.62 -7.78 1.99
N ASP A 251 -2.58 -8.62 1.66
CA ASP A 251 -3.41 -9.31 2.66
C ASP A 251 -2.60 -10.14 3.68
N ALA A 252 -1.32 -10.43 3.39
CA ALA A 252 -0.42 -11.08 4.35
C ALA A 252 -0.22 -10.29 5.66
N HIS A 253 -0.56 -9.00 5.69
CA HIS A 253 -0.53 -8.20 6.92
C HIS A 253 -1.70 -8.50 7.86
N GLU A 254 -2.74 -9.15 7.36
CA GLU A 254 -3.99 -9.40 8.10
C GLU A 254 -4.13 -10.87 8.54
N PHE A 255 -3.33 -11.78 7.95
CA PHE A 255 -3.31 -13.21 8.24
C PHE A 255 -2.06 -13.62 9.00
#